data_0db8a9b55a9f6b1b6ab1eeeadc0576ba
#
_entry.id   0db8a9b55a9f6b1b6ab1eeeadc0576ba
#
_cell.length_a   1.000
_cell.length_b   1.000
_cell.length_c   1.000
_cell.angle_alpha   90.00
_cell.angle_beta   90.00
_cell.angle_gamma   90.00
#
_symmetry.space_group_name_H-M   'P 1'
#
loop_
_entity.id
_entity.type
_entity.pdbx_description
1 polymer ?
#
loop_
_entity_poly.entity_id
_entity_poly.type
_entity_poly.pdbx_seq_one_letter_code
_entity_poly.pdbx_strand_id
1 'polypeptide(L)'
;MRRTSSIRDERIAVILRKTLDILKKHNMDADIIEYPRGERRSVDIVVNKRIIIKIGRDASEISREEIEDLKLASKMLDSAAVIISETYLNEDLEPGVVMDRSDISVMDPETLDLYLSNEKVAIYYKRGHFFVKINGVALHRKRIERMLSLGELAEMIGTSRKAVYEYEREAMDPSIETAQKLIELFGEEIVSRIDLHELTERYVYGYVNKILKIHAQEDPMLRKMYEMGIEAVKLKRTAPDIVGRIEDQKTALVIQRDRGDDNEMVEKIVNTIKICAKLGCEIYAVLSNRGIDREAKKKLEDNVTFVEREKLEHLLKNLVRR
;
A
#
# COMPACT_ATOMS: atom_id res chain seq x y z
N MET A 1 12.38 -2.86 31.37
CA MET A 1 12.27 -3.00 29.91
C MET A 1 11.33 -4.11 29.41
N ARG A 2 11.21 -5.32 30.04
CA ARG A 2 10.32 -6.39 29.55
C ARG A 2 8.80 -6.13 29.69
N ARG A 3 8.33 -5.31 30.66
CA ARG A 3 6.89 -4.98 30.82
C ARG A 3 6.33 -4.05 29.73
N THR A 4 7.12 -3.15 29.20
CA THR A 4 6.67 -2.21 28.15
C THR A 4 6.51 -2.85 26.78
N SER A 5 7.32 -3.87 26.45
CA SER A 5 7.18 -4.66 25.21
C SER A 5 5.90 -5.50 25.23
N SER A 6 5.59 -6.15 26.34
CA SER A 6 4.38 -6.99 26.49
C SER A 6 3.08 -6.19 26.29
N ILE A 7 2.95 -5.00 26.89
CA ILE A 7 1.77 -4.13 26.76
C ILE A 7 1.64 -3.60 25.32
N ARG A 8 2.76 -3.34 24.66
CA ARG A 8 2.79 -2.90 23.26
C ARG A 8 2.29 -3.99 22.32
N ASP A 9 2.74 -5.22 22.54
CA ASP A 9 2.34 -6.38 21.74
C ASP A 9 0.85 -6.71 21.93
N GLU A 10 0.30 -6.56 23.14
CA GLU A 10 -1.12 -6.75 23.42
C GLU A 10 -2.00 -5.73 22.67
N ARG A 11 -1.63 -4.45 22.64
CA ARG A 11 -2.40 -3.42 21.92
C ARG A 11 -2.38 -3.65 20.40
N ILE A 12 -1.23 -3.98 19.82
CA ILE A 12 -1.12 -4.32 18.40
C ILE A 12 -2.01 -5.53 18.07
N ALA A 13 -2.04 -6.54 18.94
CA ALA A 13 -2.89 -7.71 18.77
C ALA A 13 -4.40 -7.36 18.83
N VAL A 14 -4.79 -6.40 19.67
CA VAL A 14 -6.18 -5.88 19.71
C VAL A 14 -6.55 -5.18 18.42
N ILE A 15 -5.71 -4.27 17.92
CA ILE A 15 -5.96 -3.55 16.66
C ILE A 15 -6.02 -4.53 15.48
N LEU A 16 -5.09 -5.49 15.43
CA LEU A 16 -5.09 -6.54 14.41
C LEU A 16 -6.41 -7.32 14.42
N ARG A 17 -6.89 -7.75 15.60
CA ARG A 17 -8.15 -8.48 15.73
C ARG A 17 -9.35 -7.64 15.28
N LYS A 18 -9.46 -6.40 15.76
CA LYS A 18 -10.51 -5.46 15.33
C LYS A 18 -10.51 -5.31 13.79
N THR A 19 -9.33 -5.12 13.21
CA THR A 19 -9.17 -4.97 11.75
C THR A 19 -9.66 -6.22 11.01
N LEU A 20 -9.30 -7.42 11.47
CA LEU A 20 -9.75 -8.68 10.88
C LEU A 20 -11.27 -8.89 11.01
N ASP A 21 -11.86 -8.53 12.16
CA ASP A 21 -13.30 -8.60 12.37
C ASP A 21 -14.05 -7.66 11.41
N ILE A 22 -13.54 -6.45 11.20
CA ILE A 22 -14.09 -5.49 10.22
C ILE A 22 -13.98 -6.05 8.80
N LEU A 23 -12.81 -6.55 8.40
CA LEU A 23 -12.61 -7.16 7.08
C LEU A 23 -13.59 -8.31 6.85
N LYS A 24 -13.77 -9.18 7.85
CA LYS A 24 -14.73 -10.28 7.81
C LYS A 24 -16.19 -9.81 7.72
N LYS A 25 -16.57 -8.78 8.48
CA LYS A 25 -17.91 -8.14 8.42
C LYS A 25 -18.25 -7.70 7.00
N HIS A 26 -17.27 -7.21 6.26
CA HIS A 26 -17.42 -6.75 4.86
C HIS A 26 -17.13 -7.83 3.80
N ASN A 27 -17.08 -9.10 4.19
CA ASN A 27 -16.78 -10.24 3.30
C ASN A 27 -15.46 -10.06 2.53
N MET A 28 -14.48 -9.42 3.16
CA MET A 28 -13.14 -9.26 2.60
C MET A 28 -12.31 -10.49 2.89
N ASP A 29 -11.74 -11.09 1.86
CA ASP A 29 -10.82 -12.22 1.99
C ASP A 29 -9.41 -11.69 2.30
N ALA A 30 -8.92 -11.99 3.50
CA ALA A 30 -7.69 -11.44 4.06
C ALA A 30 -6.81 -12.51 4.70
N ASP A 31 -5.51 -12.41 4.52
CA ASP A 31 -4.51 -13.26 5.13
C ASP A 31 -3.54 -12.47 6.01
N ILE A 32 -3.21 -13.05 7.17
CA ILE A 32 -2.17 -12.51 8.06
C ILE A 32 -0.80 -12.92 7.53
N ILE A 33 0.09 -11.94 7.44
CA ILE A 33 1.50 -12.13 7.08
C ILE A 33 2.32 -12.21 8.37
N GLU A 34 3.02 -13.31 8.57
CA GLU A 34 3.75 -13.60 9.81
C GLU A 34 5.28 -13.55 9.65
N TYR A 35 5.78 -13.27 8.46
CA TYR A 35 7.22 -13.14 8.16
C TYR A 35 7.63 -11.66 8.04
N PRO A 36 8.78 -11.25 8.60
CA PRO A 36 9.69 -12.02 9.48
C PRO A 36 9.12 -12.21 10.90
N ARG A 37 9.49 -13.32 11.54
CA ARG A 37 9.11 -13.59 12.94
C ARG A 37 9.92 -12.74 13.91
N GLY A 38 9.26 -12.24 14.96
CA GLY A 38 9.91 -11.53 16.07
C GLY A 38 10.50 -10.18 15.69
N GLU A 39 10.44 -9.76 14.44
CA GLU A 39 10.87 -8.47 13.92
C GLU A 39 9.68 -7.61 13.49
N ARG A 40 9.93 -6.31 13.29
CA ARG A 40 8.93 -5.40 12.74
C ARG A 40 8.73 -5.72 11.25
N ARG A 41 7.51 -6.05 10.87
CA ARG A 41 7.10 -6.31 9.48
C ARG A 41 6.59 -5.05 8.82
N SER A 42 6.73 -4.98 7.50
CA SER A 42 6.15 -3.88 6.71
C SER A 42 4.69 -4.15 6.33
N VAL A 43 4.32 -5.42 6.17
CA VAL A 43 2.96 -5.85 5.86
C VAL A 43 2.49 -6.83 6.92
N ASP A 44 1.35 -6.58 7.54
CA ASP A 44 0.73 -7.45 8.55
C ASP A 44 -0.49 -8.19 8.00
N ILE A 45 -1.25 -7.59 7.06
CA ILE A 45 -2.41 -8.20 6.41
C ILE A 45 -2.37 -7.90 4.91
N VAL A 46 -2.71 -8.89 4.11
CA VAL A 46 -3.00 -8.73 2.68
C VAL A 46 -4.46 -9.05 2.41
N VAL A 47 -5.12 -8.22 1.59
CA VAL A 47 -6.56 -8.30 1.34
C VAL A 47 -6.81 -8.43 -0.16
N ASN A 48 -7.86 -9.17 -0.56
CA ASN A 48 -8.21 -9.44 -1.96
C ASN A 48 -8.50 -8.18 -2.73
N LYS A 49 -8.97 -7.14 -2.45
CA LYS A 49 -9.17 -5.91 -3.24
C LYS A 49 -7.88 -5.09 -3.47
N ARG A 50 -6.75 -5.78 -3.56
CA ARG A 50 -5.44 -5.17 -3.72
C ARG A 50 -5.12 -4.13 -2.64
N ILE A 51 -5.32 -4.50 -1.37
CA ILE A 51 -4.97 -3.68 -0.23
C ILE A 51 -3.94 -4.43 0.62
N ILE A 52 -2.87 -3.75 1.01
CA ILE A 52 -1.90 -4.21 1.99
C ILE A 52 -1.96 -3.32 3.22
N ILE A 53 -2.02 -3.95 4.39
CA ILE A 53 -2.24 -3.25 5.65
C ILE A 53 -1.04 -3.45 6.57
N LYS A 54 -0.56 -2.35 7.13
CA LYS A 54 0.36 -2.31 8.25
C LYS A 54 -0.41 -1.97 9.53
N ILE A 55 -0.20 -2.73 10.60
CA ILE A 55 -0.78 -2.44 11.91
C ILE A 55 0.24 -1.73 12.79
N GLY A 56 -0.18 -0.66 13.43
CA GLY A 56 0.61 0.07 14.42
C GLY A 56 -0.24 0.47 15.62
N ARG A 57 0.36 0.63 16.79
CA ARG A 57 -0.32 1.26 17.94
C ARG A 57 -0.41 2.76 17.71
N ASP A 58 0.71 3.36 17.38
CA ASP A 58 0.85 4.75 16.97
C ASP A 58 1.54 4.78 15.61
N ALA A 59 0.91 5.41 14.63
CA ALA A 59 1.45 5.44 13.27
C ALA A 59 2.81 6.14 13.17
N SER A 60 3.14 7.06 14.10
CA SER A 60 4.44 7.72 14.14
C SER A 60 5.59 6.81 14.55
N GLU A 61 5.30 5.71 15.26
CA GLU A 61 6.29 4.72 15.70
C GLU A 61 6.73 3.73 14.61
N ILE A 62 6.01 3.67 13.48
CA ILE A 62 6.38 2.84 12.34
C ILE A 62 7.67 3.39 11.73
N SER A 63 8.68 2.54 11.63
CA SER A 63 10.00 2.96 11.18
C SER A 63 10.02 3.39 9.71
N ARG A 64 11.03 4.20 9.36
CA ARG A 64 11.23 4.61 7.96
C ARG A 64 11.41 3.42 7.02
N GLU A 65 12.11 2.37 7.46
CA GLU A 65 12.30 1.15 6.66
C GLU A 65 11.00 0.40 6.41
N GLU A 66 10.10 0.31 7.42
CA GLU A 66 8.79 -0.30 7.25
C GLU A 66 7.93 0.49 6.24
N ILE A 67 7.95 1.83 6.33
CA ILE A 67 7.24 2.71 5.40
C ILE A 67 7.79 2.56 3.97
N GLU A 68 9.11 2.50 3.81
CA GLU A 68 9.76 2.35 2.52
C GLU A 68 9.40 1.03 1.86
N ASP A 69 9.55 -0.08 2.59
CA ASP A 69 9.14 -1.42 2.12
C ASP A 69 7.65 -1.46 1.73
N LEU A 70 6.78 -0.85 2.56
CA LEU A 70 5.34 -0.79 2.30
C LEU A 70 5.05 -0.03 1.00
N LYS A 71 5.74 1.08 0.73
CA LYS A 71 5.64 1.82 -0.54
C LYS A 71 6.11 1.00 -1.73
N LEU A 72 7.26 0.34 -1.58
CA LEU A 72 7.82 -0.50 -2.64
C LEU A 72 6.90 -1.67 -2.98
N ALA A 73 6.42 -2.38 -1.94
CA ALA A 73 5.47 -3.47 -2.10
C ALA A 73 4.17 -3.00 -2.76
N SER A 74 3.61 -1.88 -2.31
CA SER A 74 2.39 -1.29 -2.83
C SER A 74 2.45 -1.06 -4.34
N LYS A 75 3.48 -0.37 -4.83
CA LYS A 75 3.63 -0.12 -6.27
C LYS A 75 3.87 -1.40 -7.05
N MET A 76 4.80 -2.25 -6.60
CA MET A 76 5.19 -3.44 -7.36
C MET A 76 4.07 -4.47 -7.43
N LEU A 77 3.24 -4.55 -6.39
CA LEU A 77 2.09 -5.45 -6.31
C LEU A 77 0.78 -4.81 -6.80
N ASP A 78 0.83 -3.54 -7.23
CA ASP A 78 -0.33 -2.78 -7.68
C ASP A 78 -1.46 -2.81 -6.63
N SER A 79 -1.15 -2.34 -5.43
CA SER A 79 -2.02 -2.40 -4.26
C SER A 79 -2.03 -1.07 -3.51
N ALA A 80 -3.16 -0.73 -2.90
CA ALA A 80 -3.22 0.37 -1.95
C ALA A 80 -2.52 -0.01 -0.65
N ALA A 81 -1.70 0.89 -0.12
CA ALA A 81 -1.05 0.73 1.17
C ALA A 81 -1.75 1.55 2.25
N VAL A 82 -2.07 0.91 3.37
CA VAL A 82 -2.78 1.54 4.48
C VAL A 82 -2.12 1.16 5.81
N ILE A 83 -2.00 2.14 6.70
CA ILE A 83 -1.65 1.92 8.09
C ILE A 83 -2.93 1.99 8.91
N ILE A 84 -3.21 0.95 9.69
CA ILE A 84 -4.29 0.96 10.68
C ILE A 84 -3.67 1.15 12.06
N SER A 85 -4.10 2.22 12.74
CA SER A 85 -3.57 2.63 14.04
C SER A 85 -4.68 3.27 14.88
N GLU A 86 -4.52 3.31 16.21
CA GLU A 86 -5.45 4.06 17.08
C GLU A 86 -4.99 5.51 17.27
N THR A 87 -3.67 5.74 17.23
CA THR A 87 -3.10 7.08 17.45
C THR A 87 -2.07 7.46 16.37
N TYR A 88 -1.83 8.75 16.25
CA TYR A 88 -0.75 9.33 15.47
C TYR A 88 -0.15 10.52 16.24
N LEU A 89 1.16 10.51 16.47
CA LEU A 89 1.88 11.47 17.32
C LEU A 89 1.32 11.55 18.75
N ASN A 90 0.88 10.41 19.30
CA ASN A 90 0.23 10.23 20.60
C ASN A 90 -1.15 10.91 20.72
N GLU A 91 -1.76 11.35 19.64
CA GLU A 91 -3.13 11.84 19.58
C GLU A 91 -4.04 10.79 18.96
N ASP A 92 -5.27 10.66 19.45
CA ASP A 92 -6.26 9.74 18.91
C ASP A 92 -6.63 10.15 17.48
N LEU A 93 -6.78 9.17 16.58
CA LEU A 93 -7.25 9.43 15.24
C LEU A 93 -8.76 9.71 15.23
N GLU A 94 -9.16 10.73 14.50
CA GLU A 94 -10.56 11.10 14.32
C GLU A 94 -11.26 10.15 13.35
N PRO A 95 -12.38 9.49 13.75
CA PRO A 95 -13.14 8.65 12.84
C PRO A 95 -13.63 9.41 11.60
N GLY A 96 -13.53 8.78 10.45
CA GLY A 96 -13.91 9.38 9.16
C GLY A 96 -12.82 10.25 8.51
N VAL A 97 -11.65 10.39 9.14
CA VAL A 97 -10.50 11.15 8.62
C VAL A 97 -9.35 10.22 8.23
N VAL A 98 -8.80 10.41 7.05
CA VAL A 98 -7.59 9.72 6.60
C VAL A 98 -6.38 10.63 6.82
N MET A 99 -5.45 10.21 7.65
CA MET A 99 -4.20 10.93 7.91
C MET A 99 -3.11 10.51 6.93
N ASP A 100 -2.06 11.32 6.80
CA ASP A 100 -0.88 11.00 5.98
C ASP A 100 0.35 10.71 6.85
N ARG A 101 0.98 9.57 6.62
CA ARG A 101 2.29 9.23 7.16
C ARG A 101 3.27 8.97 6.03
N SER A 102 4.03 9.98 5.68
CA SER A 102 5.03 9.84 4.59
C SER A 102 4.44 9.31 3.29
N ASP A 103 3.33 9.87 2.83
CA ASP A 103 2.57 9.48 1.64
C ASP A 103 1.82 8.12 1.73
N ILE A 104 1.74 7.49 2.90
CA ILE A 104 0.87 6.35 3.16
C ILE A 104 -0.35 6.82 3.95
N SER A 105 -1.52 6.35 3.55
CA SER A 105 -2.78 6.60 4.24
C SER A 105 -2.79 5.94 5.62
N VAL A 106 -3.18 6.69 6.64
CA VAL A 106 -3.34 6.21 8.01
C VAL A 106 -4.78 6.44 8.43
N MET A 107 -5.40 5.44 9.04
CA MET A 107 -6.75 5.55 9.58
C MET A 107 -6.91 4.64 10.81
N ASP A 108 -7.90 4.96 11.64
CA ASP A 108 -8.32 4.10 12.72
C ASP A 108 -9.22 2.95 12.23
N PRO A 109 -9.47 1.91 13.03
CA PRO A 109 -10.34 0.80 12.63
C PRO A 109 -11.77 1.24 12.30
N GLU A 110 -12.31 2.28 12.94
CA GLU A 110 -13.67 2.79 12.67
C GLU A 110 -13.74 3.44 11.28
N THR A 111 -12.75 4.24 10.91
CA THR A 111 -12.63 4.81 9.56
C THR A 111 -12.51 3.73 8.50
N LEU A 112 -11.81 2.62 8.78
CA LEU A 112 -11.77 1.47 7.87
C LEU A 112 -13.17 0.85 7.69
N ASP A 113 -13.95 0.71 8.78
CA ASP A 113 -15.31 0.19 8.72
C ASP A 113 -16.23 1.09 7.89
N LEU A 114 -16.19 2.41 8.11
CA LEU A 114 -16.89 3.41 7.31
C LEU A 114 -16.47 3.33 5.83
N TYR A 115 -15.18 3.26 5.55
CA TYR A 115 -14.65 3.15 4.19
C TYR A 115 -15.17 1.91 3.47
N LEU A 116 -15.20 0.75 4.14
CA LEU A 116 -15.67 -0.50 3.56
C LEU A 116 -17.20 -0.58 3.46
N SER A 117 -17.95 0.16 4.31
CA SER A 117 -19.40 0.32 4.25
C SER A 117 -19.89 1.18 3.07
N ASN A 118 -19.00 1.70 2.25
CA ASN A 118 -19.29 2.69 1.21
C ASN A 118 -19.78 4.04 1.74
N GLU A 119 -19.55 4.35 3.01
CA GLU A 119 -19.81 5.67 3.53
C GLU A 119 -18.84 6.72 2.95
N LYS A 120 -19.26 8.00 2.95
CA LYS A 120 -18.45 9.07 2.38
C LYS A 120 -17.29 9.46 3.31
N VAL A 121 -16.24 8.64 3.39
CA VAL A 121 -14.96 9.07 3.94
C VAL A 121 -14.32 10.01 2.90
N ALA A 122 -14.37 11.31 3.16
CA ALA A 122 -13.97 12.34 2.19
C ALA A 122 -12.87 13.28 2.71
N ILE A 123 -12.61 13.28 4.02
CA ILE A 123 -11.64 14.20 4.65
C ILE A 123 -10.29 13.50 4.79
N TYR A 124 -9.23 14.18 4.36
CA TYR A 124 -7.88 13.71 4.60
C TYR A 124 -6.94 14.84 5.02
N TYR A 125 -5.97 14.48 5.87
CA TYR A 125 -4.92 15.38 6.33
C TYR A 125 -3.62 15.12 5.59
N LYS A 126 -3.01 16.16 5.04
CA LYS A 126 -1.72 16.07 4.38
C LYS A 126 -0.91 17.35 4.56
N ARG A 127 0.37 17.21 4.92
CA ARG A 127 1.33 18.33 5.02
C ARG A 127 0.84 19.50 5.89
N GLY A 128 0.18 19.21 7.00
CA GLY A 128 -0.27 20.22 7.96
C GLY A 128 -1.68 20.77 7.68
N HIS A 129 -2.39 20.31 6.65
CA HIS A 129 -3.70 20.83 6.27
C HIS A 129 -4.72 19.70 6.04
N PHE A 130 -5.97 19.99 6.33
CA PHE A 130 -7.10 19.14 6.01
C PHE A 130 -7.70 19.53 4.67
N PHE A 131 -8.01 18.51 3.86
CA PHE A 131 -8.62 18.63 2.56
C PHE A 131 -9.88 17.79 2.48
N VAL A 132 -10.79 18.17 1.59
CA VAL A 132 -12.00 17.41 1.29
C VAL A 132 -11.95 16.94 -0.16
N LYS A 133 -12.06 15.63 -0.36
CA LYS A 133 -12.12 15.05 -1.70
C LYS A 133 -13.41 15.49 -2.38
N ILE A 134 -13.31 16.07 -3.57
CA ILE A 134 -14.47 16.50 -4.33
C ILE A 134 -14.56 15.80 -5.67
N ASN A 135 -15.77 15.73 -6.21
CA ASN A 135 -16.05 15.30 -7.57
C ASN A 135 -15.95 16.52 -8.49
N GLY A 136 -14.84 16.65 -9.19
CA GLY A 136 -14.56 17.78 -10.07
C GLY A 136 -15.54 17.88 -11.24
N VAL A 137 -16.02 16.75 -11.77
CA VAL A 137 -17.03 16.72 -12.84
C VAL A 137 -18.36 17.25 -12.34
N ALA A 138 -18.78 16.88 -11.12
CA ALA A 138 -19.99 17.40 -10.50
C ALA A 138 -19.86 18.91 -10.21
N LEU A 139 -18.71 19.33 -9.68
CA LEU A 139 -18.44 20.76 -9.44
C LEU A 139 -18.50 21.57 -10.73
N HIS A 140 -17.84 21.12 -11.79
CA HIS A 140 -17.89 21.78 -13.10
C HIS A 140 -19.33 21.91 -13.60
N ARG A 141 -20.10 20.81 -13.60
CA ARG A 141 -21.50 20.82 -14.03
C ARG A 141 -22.33 21.83 -13.24
N LYS A 142 -22.25 21.82 -11.90
CA LYS A 142 -22.98 22.72 -11.03
C LYS A 142 -22.63 24.19 -11.24
N ARG A 143 -21.35 24.48 -11.46
CA ARG A 143 -20.93 25.85 -11.81
C ARG A 143 -21.55 26.33 -13.12
N ILE A 144 -21.52 25.50 -14.16
CA ILE A 144 -22.12 25.84 -15.46
C ILE A 144 -23.64 25.98 -15.36
N GLU A 145 -24.35 25.11 -14.64
CA GLU A 145 -25.79 25.21 -14.39
C GLU A 145 -26.16 26.56 -13.74
N ARG A 146 -25.27 27.13 -12.92
CA ARG A 146 -25.45 28.46 -12.30
C ARG A 146 -24.88 29.60 -13.15
N MET A 147 -24.44 29.33 -14.38
CA MET A 147 -23.83 30.29 -15.30
C MET A 147 -22.63 31.05 -14.70
N LEU A 148 -21.90 30.45 -13.75
CA LEU A 148 -20.73 31.05 -13.12
C LEU A 148 -19.47 30.79 -13.94
N SER A 149 -18.67 31.83 -14.17
CA SER A 149 -17.30 31.67 -14.65
C SER A 149 -16.38 31.10 -13.55
N LEU A 150 -15.21 30.60 -13.93
CA LEU A 150 -14.19 30.19 -12.95
C LEU A 150 -13.77 31.33 -12.03
N GLY A 151 -13.77 32.57 -12.54
CA GLY A 151 -13.39 33.76 -11.76
C GLY A 151 -14.44 34.11 -10.72
N GLU A 152 -15.71 34.17 -11.12
CA GLU A 152 -16.83 34.47 -10.20
C GLU A 152 -16.94 33.43 -9.08
N LEU A 153 -16.82 32.13 -9.40
CA LEU A 153 -16.81 31.11 -8.36
C LEU A 153 -15.60 31.27 -7.42
N ALA A 154 -14.42 31.56 -7.98
CA ALA A 154 -13.20 31.76 -7.19
C ALA A 154 -13.35 32.93 -6.20
N GLU A 155 -13.96 34.05 -6.62
CA GLU A 155 -14.26 35.19 -5.76
C GLU A 155 -15.24 34.83 -4.65
N MET A 156 -16.32 34.10 -4.97
CA MET A 156 -17.35 33.69 -4.01
C MET A 156 -16.78 32.80 -2.88
N ILE A 157 -15.88 31.90 -3.21
CA ILE A 157 -15.30 30.97 -2.22
C ILE A 157 -13.98 31.45 -1.61
N GLY A 158 -13.44 32.59 -2.09
CA GLY A 158 -12.22 33.20 -1.56
C GLY A 158 -10.94 32.46 -1.99
N THR A 159 -10.87 32.03 -3.26
CA THR A 159 -9.70 31.34 -3.82
C THR A 159 -9.29 31.93 -5.18
N SER A 160 -8.32 31.30 -5.86
CA SER A 160 -7.91 31.73 -7.19
C SER A 160 -8.68 31.01 -8.30
N ARG A 161 -8.84 31.67 -9.47
CA ARG A 161 -9.38 31.04 -10.68
C ARG A 161 -8.63 29.74 -11.04
N LYS A 162 -7.30 29.70 -10.84
CA LYS A 162 -6.48 28.51 -11.07
C LYS A 162 -6.88 27.39 -10.11
N ALA A 163 -7.11 27.67 -8.82
CA ALA A 163 -7.51 26.67 -7.86
C ALA A 163 -8.84 26.02 -8.25
N VAL A 164 -9.85 26.83 -8.64
CA VAL A 164 -11.14 26.28 -9.11
C VAL A 164 -10.95 25.37 -10.32
N TYR A 165 -10.12 25.77 -11.27
CA TYR A 165 -9.79 24.96 -12.44
C TYR A 165 -9.14 23.62 -12.05
N GLU A 166 -8.19 23.64 -11.08
CA GLU A 166 -7.56 22.41 -10.60
C GLU A 166 -8.54 21.53 -9.80
N TYR A 167 -9.50 22.11 -9.08
CA TYR A 167 -10.57 21.36 -8.40
C TYR A 167 -11.47 20.64 -9.41
N GLU A 168 -11.89 21.31 -10.49
CA GLU A 168 -12.72 20.69 -11.53
C GLU A 168 -12.01 19.57 -12.29
N ARG A 169 -10.67 19.59 -12.31
CA ARG A 169 -9.84 18.52 -12.91
C ARG A 169 -9.40 17.45 -11.92
N GLU A 170 -9.80 17.56 -10.67
CA GLU A 170 -9.38 16.66 -9.59
C GLU A 170 -7.85 16.58 -9.38
N ALA A 171 -7.12 17.60 -9.87
CA ALA A 171 -5.66 17.72 -9.69
C ALA A 171 -5.29 18.26 -8.30
N MET A 172 -6.22 18.95 -7.64
CA MET A 172 -6.09 19.47 -6.28
C MET A 172 -7.44 19.40 -5.59
N ASP A 173 -7.45 19.12 -4.29
CA ASP A 173 -8.65 19.17 -3.46
C ASP A 173 -8.67 20.44 -2.60
N PRO A 174 -9.85 21.05 -2.31
CA PRO A 174 -9.98 22.24 -1.49
C PRO A 174 -9.72 21.96 -0.01
N SER A 175 -9.26 22.99 0.72
CA SER A 175 -9.25 22.95 2.19
C SER A 175 -10.67 22.79 2.74
N ILE A 176 -10.81 22.40 4.02
CA ILE A 176 -12.12 22.26 4.67
C ILE A 176 -12.94 23.54 4.55
N GLU A 177 -12.33 24.70 4.79
CA GLU A 177 -13.03 26.00 4.74
C GLU A 177 -13.51 26.32 3.32
N THR A 178 -12.72 26.01 2.31
CA THR A 178 -13.11 26.21 0.91
C THR A 178 -14.17 25.19 0.48
N ALA A 179 -14.04 23.94 0.91
CA ALA A 179 -15.00 22.89 0.64
C ALA A 179 -16.36 23.18 1.27
N GLN A 180 -16.39 23.72 2.50
CA GLN A 180 -17.63 24.13 3.15
C GLN A 180 -18.40 25.15 2.32
N LYS A 181 -17.73 26.20 1.82
CA LYS A 181 -18.34 27.19 0.92
C LYS A 181 -18.86 26.57 -0.38
N LEU A 182 -18.11 25.63 -0.94
CA LEU A 182 -18.53 24.91 -2.14
C LEU A 182 -19.78 24.06 -1.86
N ILE A 183 -19.86 23.39 -0.70
CA ILE A 183 -21.01 22.58 -0.28
C ILE A 183 -22.23 23.48 -0.02
N GLU A 184 -22.06 24.62 0.62
CA GLU A 184 -23.12 25.60 0.83
C GLU A 184 -23.69 26.11 -0.50
N LEU A 185 -22.85 26.29 -1.51
CA LEU A 185 -23.28 26.73 -2.85
C LEU A 185 -23.94 25.62 -3.66
N PHE A 186 -23.38 24.42 -3.67
CA PHE A 186 -23.72 23.37 -4.66
C PHE A 186 -24.30 22.09 -4.06
N GLY A 187 -24.31 21.96 -2.73
CA GLY A 187 -24.75 20.77 -2.01
C GLY A 187 -23.66 19.70 -1.89
N GLU A 188 -23.94 18.67 -1.09
CA GLU A 188 -22.99 17.56 -0.80
C GLU A 188 -22.71 16.64 -1.98
N GLU A 189 -23.45 16.74 -3.07
CA GLU A 189 -23.24 15.92 -4.28
C GLU A 189 -21.90 16.18 -4.97
N ILE A 190 -21.25 17.30 -4.67
CA ILE A 190 -19.89 17.59 -5.11
C ILE A 190 -18.81 16.91 -4.28
N VAL A 191 -19.16 16.34 -3.12
CA VAL A 191 -18.22 15.62 -2.25
C VAL A 191 -18.04 14.19 -2.77
N SER A 192 -16.80 13.79 -2.98
CA SER A 192 -16.43 12.44 -3.39
C SER A 192 -15.83 11.65 -2.23
N ARG A 193 -15.91 10.32 -2.31
CA ARG A 193 -15.15 9.45 -1.40
C ARG A 193 -13.68 9.46 -1.78
N ILE A 194 -12.83 9.28 -0.77
CA ILE A 194 -11.42 8.94 -0.96
C ILE A 194 -11.32 7.56 -1.62
N ASP A 195 -10.50 7.46 -2.64
CA ASP A 195 -10.03 6.19 -3.19
C ASP A 195 -8.59 5.96 -2.73
N LEU A 196 -8.37 4.89 -1.97
CA LEU A 196 -7.05 4.55 -1.43
C LEU A 196 -6.04 4.17 -2.53
N HIS A 197 -6.51 3.60 -3.64
CA HIS A 197 -5.65 3.29 -4.78
C HIS A 197 -5.21 4.58 -5.47
N GLU A 198 -6.14 5.51 -5.72
CA GLU A 198 -5.84 6.82 -6.31
C GLU A 198 -4.83 7.59 -5.44
N LEU A 199 -5.03 7.63 -4.12
CA LEU A 199 -4.08 8.29 -3.22
C LEU A 199 -2.70 7.63 -3.26
N THR A 200 -2.65 6.30 -3.25
CA THR A 200 -1.40 5.56 -3.33
C THR A 200 -0.69 5.84 -4.66
N GLU A 201 -1.39 5.77 -5.78
CA GLU A 201 -0.83 6.06 -7.10
C GLU A 201 -0.30 7.48 -7.19
N ARG A 202 -1.09 8.45 -6.79
CA ARG A 202 -0.76 9.88 -6.84
C ARG A 202 0.50 10.23 -6.04
N TYR A 203 0.70 9.63 -4.88
CA TYR A 203 1.75 10.05 -3.95
C TYR A 203 2.94 9.08 -3.85
N VAL A 204 2.72 7.78 -4.01
CA VAL A 204 3.76 6.76 -3.82
C VAL A 204 4.52 6.45 -5.10
N TYR A 205 3.84 6.38 -6.25
CA TYR A 205 4.45 5.87 -7.48
C TYR A 205 5.62 6.72 -7.99
N GLY A 206 5.51 8.05 -7.90
CA GLY A 206 6.61 8.95 -8.26
C GLY A 206 7.88 8.77 -7.43
N TYR A 207 7.72 8.46 -6.13
CA TYR A 207 8.81 8.13 -5.24
C TYR A 207 9.47 6.80 -5.63
N VAL A 208 8.68 5.75 -5.82
CA VAL A 208 9.19 4.40 -6.13
C VAL A 208 9.94 4.39 -7.46
N ASN A 209 9.49 5.15 -8.48
CA ASN A 209 10.20 5.25 -9.76
C ASN A 209 11.63 5.79 -9.63
N LYS A 210 11.90 6.66 -8.64
CA LYS A 210 13.25 7.13 -8.33
C LYS A 210 14.08 6.04 -7.65
N ILE A 211 13.45 5.32 -6.71
CA ILE A 211 14.12 4.25 -5.94
C ILE A 211 14.49 3.07 -6.84
N LEU A 212 13.68 2.68 -7.82
CA LEU A 212 13.99 1.62 -8.78
C LEU A 212 15.36 1.82 -9.44
N LYS A 213 15.66 3.05 -9.87
CA LYS A 213 16.95 3.39 -10.48
C LYS A 213 18.12 3.28 -9.50
N ILE A 214 17.91 3.68 -8.24
CA ILE A 214 18.94 3.59 -7.19
C ILE A 214 19.22 2.12 -6.86
N HIS A 215 18.19 1.33 -6.61
CA HIS A 215 18.33 -0.11 -6.32
C HIS A 215 19.03 -0.86 -7.46
N ALA A 216 18.71 -0.53 -8.72
CA ALA A 216 19.40 -1.10 -9.88
C ALA A 216 20.90 -0.74 -9.94
N GLN A 217 21.33 0.38 -9.34
CA GLN A 217 22.74 0.73 -9.27
C GLN A 217 23.49 0.00 -8.14
N GLU A 218 22.81 -0.24 -7.01
CA GLU A 218 23.40 -0.79 -5.78
C GLU A 218 23.45 -2.33 -5.77
N ASP A 219 22.47 -3.01 -6.38
CA ASP A 219 22.34 -4.47 -6.35
C ASP A 219 22.57 -5.07 -7.76
N PRO A 220 23.58 -5.97 -7.94
CA PRO A 220 23.89 -6.56 -9.25
C PRO A 220 22.71 -7.33 -9.86
N MET A 221 21.87 -7.98 -9.03
CA MET A 221 20.74 -8.75 -9.50
C MET A 221 19.62 -7.82 -9.99
N LEU A 222 19.31 -6.77 -9.23
CA LEU A 222 18.32 -5.76 -9.63
C LEU A 222 18.78 -4.99 -10.87
N ARG A 223 20.09 -4.71 -10.98
CA ARG A 223 20.67 -4.12 -12.20
C ARG A 223 20.40 -4.97 -13.42
N LYS A 224 20.67 -6.27 -13.33
CA LYS A 224 20.45 -7.22 -14.43
C LYS A 224 18.97 -7.31 -14.81
N MET A 225 18.07 -7.33 -13.81
CA MET A 225 16.62 -7.28 -14.05
C MET A 225 16.22 -5.99 -14.77
N TYR A 226 16.72 -4.85 -14.32
CA TYR A 226 16.45 -3.55 -14.93
C TYR A 226 16.95 -3.46 -16.39
N GLU A 227 18.17 -3.97 -16.69
CA GLU A 227 18.71 -4.05 -18.05
C GLU A 227 17.88 -4.96 -18.98
N MET A 228 17.14 -5.90 -18.43
CA MET A 228 16.19 -6.77 -19.14
C MET A 228 14.80 -6.14 -19.29
N GLY A 229 14.55 -4.92 -18.75
CA GLY A 229 13.25 -4.27 -18.78
C GLY A 229 12.32 -4.71 -17.65
N ILE A 230 12.84 -5.41 -16.63
CA ILE A 230 12.08 -5.82 -15.45
C ILE A 230 12.21 -4.74 -14.38
N GLU A 231 11.12 -4.06 -14.03
CA GLU A 231 11.08 -3.24 -12.82
C GLU A 231 11.12 -4.15 -11.60
N ALA A 232 12.10 -4.00 -10.72
CA ALA A 232 12.23 -4.86 -9.54
C ALA A 232 12.74 -4.10 -8.33
N VAL A 233 12.26 -4.49 -7.15
CA VAL A 233 12.67 -3.95 -5.85
C VAL A 233 12.98 -5.08 -4.89
N LYS A 234 13.89 -4.81 -3.96
CA LYS A 234 14.20 -5.69 -2.84
C LYS A 234 13.44 -5.24 -1.62
N LEU A 235 12.73 -6.17 -0.98
CA LEU A 235 12.02 -5.93 0.27
C LEU A 235 12.87 -6.45 1.44
N LYS A 236 12.87 -5.72 2.56
CA LYS A 236 13.73 -6.01 3.73
C LYS A 236 12.93 -6.55 4.90
N ARG A 237 11.68 -6.12 5.03
CA ARG A 237 10.83 -6.31 6.21
C ARG A 237 9.55 -7.09 5.92
N THR A 238 9.49 -7.80 4.80
CA THR A 238 8.36 -8.66 4.45
C THR A 238 8.82 -9.76 3.49
N ALA A 239 7.96 -10.73 3.19
CA ALA A 239 8.10 -11.65 2.08
C ALA A 239 7.45 -11.03 0.82
N PRO A 240 7.95 -11.31 -0.39
CA PRO A 240 9.19 -12.03 -0.76
C PRO A 240 10.47 -11.19 -0.60
N ASP A 241 11.63 -11.72 -1.02
CA ASP A 241 12.89 -10.95 -1.05
C ASP A 241 12.89 -9.89 -2.14
N ILE A 242 12.39 -10.24 -3.34
CA ILE A 242 12.31 -9.35 -4.49
C ILE A 242 10.91 -9.46 -5.11
N VAL A 243 10.35 -8.31 -5.44
CA VAL A 243 9.16 -8.22 -6.29
C VAL A 243 9.57 -7.57 -7.60
N GLY A 244 9.25 -8.22 -8.71
CA GLY A 244 9.46 -7.72 -10.06
C GLY A 244 8.15 -7.53 -10.81
N ARG A 245 8.17 -6.62 -11.80
CA ARG A 245 7.04 -6.36 -12.68
C ARG A 245 7.52 -6.20 -14.12
N ILE A 246 6.82 -6.85 -15.04
CA ILE A 246 6.99 -6.69 -16.49
C ILE A 246 5.59 -6.40 -17.02
N GLU A 247 5.34 -5.17 -17.48
CA GLU A 247 3.98 -4.73 -17.83
C GLU A 247 2.98 -5.01 -16.69
N ASP A 248 2.00 -5.86 -16.93
CA ASP A 248 1.00 -6.25 -15.94
C ASP A 248 1.35 -7.54 -15.17
N GLN A 249 2.39 -8.25 -15.58
CA GLN A 249 2.82 -9.49 -14.95
C GLN A 249 3.69 -9.22 -13.73
N LYS A 250 3.27 -9.72 -12.57
CA LYS A 250 3.96 -9.57 -11.30
C LYS A 250 4.68 -10.86 -10.94
N THR A 251 5.90 -10.73 -10.43
CA THR A 251 6.77 -11.86 -10.08
C THR A 251 7.34 -11.66 -8.69
N ALA A 252 7.26 -12.68 -7.85
CA ALA A 252 7.82 -12.70 -6.51
C ALA A 252 8.98 -13.71 -6.43
N LEU A 253 10.16 -13.27 -6.02
CA LEU A 253 11.32 -14.13 -5.83
C LEU A 253 11.60 -14.31 -4.34
N VAL A 254 11.67 -15.56 -3.91
CA VAL A 254 12.17 -15.95 -2.58
C VAL A 254 13.53 -16.60 -2.75
N ILE A 255 14.56 -16.04 -2.11
CA ILE A 255 15.94 -16.43 -2.35
C ILE A 255 16.48 -17.18 -1.13
N GLN A 256 16.90 -18.44 -1.33
CA GLN A 256 17.55 -19.22 -0.30
C GLN A 256 18.96 -18.66 -0.01
N ARG A 257 19.23 -18.35 1.27
CA ARG A 257 20.57 -17.95 1.72
C ARG A 257 21.46 -19.17 1.85
N ASP A 258 22.75 -19.04 1.49
CA ASP A 258 23.69 -20.16 1.54
C ASP A 258 23.91 -20.74 2.94
N ARG A 259 23.71 -19.93 3.99
CA ARG A 259 23.82 -20.31 5.41
C ARG A 259 22.50 -20.08 6.18
N GLY A 260 21.35 -20.10 5.50
CA GLY A 260 20.04 -19.90 6.11
C GLY A 260 19.44 -21.22 6.64
N ASP A 261 18.39 -21.09 7.47
CA ASP A 261 17.57 -22.23 7.92
C ASP A 261 16.52 -22.55 6.84
N ASP A 262 16.33 -23.84 6.56
CA ASP A 262 15.30 -24.28 5.60
C ASP A 262 13.89 -23.99 6.09
N ASN A 263 13.66 -23.98 7.42
CA ASN A 263 12.38 -23.55 7.99
C ASN A 263 12.08 -22.07 7.72
N GLU A 264 13.09 -21.18 7.80
CA GLU A 264 12.93 -19.77 7.45
C GLU A 264 12.55 -19.62 5.97
N MET A 265 13.18 -20.39 5.08
CA MET A 265 12.84 -20.39 3.65
C MET A 265 11.40 -20.84 3.40
N VAL A 266 10.97 -21.94 4.03
CA VAL A 266 9.60 -22.46 3.92
C VAL A 266 8.59 -21.43 4.43
N GLU A 267 8.85 -20.82 5.57
CA GLU A 267 7.97 -19.80 6.15
C GLU A 267 7.84 -18.59 5.23
N LYS A 268 8.95 -18.12 4.67
CA LYS A 268 8.96 -17.03 3.72
C LYS A 268 8.15 -17.37 2.46
N ILE A 269 8.30 -18.59 1.92
CA ILE A 269 7.52 -19.06 0.78
C ILE A 269 6.02 -19.07 1.11
N VAL A 270 5.62 -19.61 2.28
CA VAL A 270 4.21 -19.66 2.70
C VAL A 270 3.61 -18.25 2.78
N ASN A 271 4.33 -17.29 3.37
CA ASN A 271 3.86 -15.90 3.42
C ASN A 271 3.83 -15.24 2.04
N THR A 272 4.76 -15.58 1.14
CA THR A 272 4.72 -15.12 -0.26
C THR A 272 3.50 -15.68 -0.99
N ILE A 273 3.15 -16.95 -0.77
CA ILE A 273 1.94 -17.56 -1.34
C ILE A 273 0.69 -16.79 -0.90
N LYS A 274 0.55 -16.46 0.40
CA LYS A 274 -0.56 -15.65 0.91
C LYS A 274 -0.67 -14.30 0.17
N ILE A 275 0.44 -13.59 0.02
CA ILE A 275 0.50 -12.30 -0.68
C ILE A 275 0.11 -12.47 -2.15
N CYS A 276 0.73 -13.40 -2.84
CA CYS A 276 0.53 -13.58 -4.28
C CYS A 276 -0.84 -14.14 -4.64
N ALA A 277 -1.44 -14.96 -3.79
CA ALA A 277 -2.81 -15.45 -3.97
C ALA A 277 -3.85 -14.30 -3.96
N LYS A 278 -3.61 -13.24 -3.18
CA LYS A 278 -4.50 -12.07 -3.11
C LYS A 278 -4.19 -10.99 -4.17
N LEU A 279 -2.93 -10.86 -4.54
CA LEU A 279 -2.46 -9.75 -5.38
C LEU A 279 -2.08 -10.18 -6.81
N GLY A 280 -2.13 -11.46 -7.11
CA GLY A 280 -1.91 -12.03 -8.44
C GLY A 280 -0.46 -11.92 -8.89
N CYS A 281 0.45 -12.73 -8.33
CA CYS A 281 1.84 -12.80 -8.79
C CYS A 281 2.31 -14.26 -8.95
N GLU A 282 3.23 -14.48 -9.89
CA GLU A 282 3.95 -15.76 -10.03
C GLU A 282 5.08 -15.84 -9.00
N ILE A 283 5.27 -17.01 -8.38
CA ILE A 283 6.24 -17.19 -7.31
C ILE A 283 7.37 -18.10 -7.78
N TYR A 284 8.59 -17.65 -7.61
CA TYR A 284 9.80 -18.40 -7.88
C TYR A 284 10.66 -18.49 -6.61
N ALA A 285 10.93 -19.72 -6.17
CA ALA A 285 11.86 -20.02 -5.10
C ALA A 285 13.23 -20.35 -5.68
N VAL A 286 14.19 -19.45 -5.48
CA VAL A 286 15.55 -19.57 -5.98
C VAL A 286 16.37 -20.35 -4.97
N LEU A 287 16.72 -21.58 -5.30
CA LEU A 287 17.45 -22.50 -4.42
C LEU A 287 18.98 -22.33 -4.57
N SER A 288 19.68 -22.43 -3.45
CA SER A 288 21.13 -22.65 -3.43
C SER A 288 21.45 -24.13 -3.71
N ASN A 289 22.73 -24.45 -3.82
CA ASN A 289 23.19 -25.82 -4.07
C ASN A 289 22.79 -26.85 -2.99
N ARG A 290 22.34 -26.38 -1.81
CA ARG A 290 21.84 -27.26 -0.74
C ARG A 290 20.46 -27.84 -1.05
N GLY A 291 19.66 -27.12 -1.86
CA GLY A 291 18.27 -27.46 -2.08
C GLY A 291 17.38 -27.20 -0.86
N ILE A 292 16.19 -27.75 -0.88
CA ILE A 292 15.21 -27.72 0.20
C ILE A 292 14.72 -29.17 0.45
N ASP A 293 14.24 -29.45 1.66
CA ASP A 293 13.69 -30.77 1.99
C ASP A 293 12.62 -31.22 0.99
N ARG A 294 12.65 -32.51 0.62
CA ARG A 294 11.76 -33.06 -0.42
C ARG A 294 10.29 -33.01 -0.07
N GLU A 295 9.95 -33.23 1.21
CA GLU A 295 8.55 -33.16 1.65
C GLU A 295 8.04 -31.74 1.65
N ALA A 296 8.85 -30.77 2.12
CA ALA A 296 8.53 -29.35 2.06
C ALA A 296 8.35 -28.88 0.61
N LYS A 297 9.24 -29.28 -0.30
CA LYS A 297 9.13 -28.98 -1.72
C LYS A 297 7.84 -29.48 -2.32
N LYS A 298 7.50 -30.75 -2.09
CA LYS A 298 6.29 -31.39 -2.60
C LYS A 298 5.00 -30.70 -2.14
N LYS A 299 4.97 -30.15 -0.90
CA LYS A 299 3.80 -29.41 -0.37
C LYS A 299 3.62 -28.04 -1.01
N LEU A 300 4.65 -27.46 -1.61
CA LEU A 300 4.68 -26.10 -2.12
C LEU A 300 4.69 -26.02 -3.64
N GLU A 301 5.00 -27.13 -4.36
CA GLU A 301 5.21 -27.14 -5.82
C GLU A 301 3.97 -26.77 -6.63
N ASP A 302 2.76 -26.91 -6.09
CA ASP A 302 1.52 -26.49 -6.78
C ASP A 302 1.39 -24.95 -6.89
N ASN A 303 2.07 -24.19 -6.01
CA ASN A 303 1.96 -22.74 -5.95
C ASN A 303 3.28 -22.01 -6.28
N VAL A 304 4.39 -22.74 -6.34
CA VAL A 304 5.73 -22.16 -6.42
C VAL A 304 6.60 -22.89 -7.44
N THR A 305 7.21 -22.16 -8.34
CA THR A 305 8.21 -22.70 -9.24
C THR A 305 9.59 -22.66 -8.59
N PHE A 306 10.19 -23.82 -8.37
CA PHE A 306 11.54 -23.94 -7.81
C PHE A 306 12.60 -23.83 -8.92
N VAL A 307 13.57 -22.94 -8.72
CA VAL A 307 14.61 -22.63 -9.70
C VAL A 307 15.99 -22.72 -9.03
N GLU A 308 16.92 -23.42 -9.63
CA GLU A 308 18.32 -23.40 -9.22
C GLU A 308 18.93 -22.02 -9.50
N ARG A 309 19.75 -21.51 -8.60
CA ARG A 309 20.36 -20.16 -8.73
C ARG A 309 21.06 -19.95 -10.07
N GLU A 310 21.70 -20.98 -10.59
CA GLU A 310 22.41 -20.95 -11.89
C GLU A 310 21.46 -20.75 -13.09
N LYS A 311 20.20 -21.19 -12.95
CA LYS A 311 19.17 -21.08 -14.01
C LYS A 311 18.32 -19.80 -13.91
N LEU A 312 18.54 -18.99 -12.88
CA LEU A 312 17.75 -17.78 -12.65
C LEU A 312 17.82 -16.82 -13.84
N GLU A 313 19.00 -16.61 -14.41
CA GLU A 313 19.13 -15.73 -15.58
C GLU A 313 18.32 -16.21 -16.80
N HIS A 314 18.30 -17.50 -17.03
CA HIS A 314 17.51 -18.09 -18.10
C HIS A 314 16.02 -17.90 -17.84
N LEU A 315 15.58 -18.08 -16.59
CA LEU A 315 14.21 -17.79 -16.19
C LEU A 315 13.83 -16.34 -16.48
N LEU A 316 14.63 -15.36 -16.03
CA LEU A 316 14.36 -13.94 -16.23
C LEU A 316 14.24 -13.58 -17.71
N LYS A 317 15.12 -14.16 -18.57
CA LYS A 317 15.02 -13.98 -20.03
C LYS A 317 13.72 -14.54 -20.63
N ASN A 318 13.22 -15.63 -20.08
CA ASN A 318 11.97 -16.25 -20.54
C ASN A 318 10.74 -15.43 -20.10
N LEU A 319 10.78 -14.81 -18.92
CA LEU A 319 9.69 -13.92 -18.45
C LEU A 319 9.53 -12.70 -19.35
N VAL A 320 10.62 -12.13 -19.84
CA VAL A 320 10.59 -10.95 -20.75
C VAL A 320 10.09 -11.30 -22.15
N ARG A 321 10.13 -12.59 -22.56
CA ARG A 321 9.72 -13.04 -23.90
C ARG A 321 8.25 -13.49 -23.97
N ARG A 322 7.58 -13.62 -22.83
CA ARG A 322 6.16 -13.95 -22.74
C ARG A 322 5.30 -12.71 -22.93
#